data_13c3eb77bef5198a54f4fa2c69d95596
#
_entry.id   13c3eb77bef5198a54f4fa2c69d95596
#
_cell.length_a   1.000
_cell.length_b   1.000
_cell.length_c   1.000
_cell.angle_alpha   90.00
_cell.angle_beta   90.00
_cell.angle_gamma   90.00
#
_symmetry.space_group_name_H-M   'P 1'
#
loop_
_entity.id
_entity.type
_entity.pdbx_description
1 polymer ?
#
loop_
_entity_poly.entity_id
_entity_poly.type
_entity_poly.pdbx_seq_one_letter_code
_entity_poly.pdbx_strand_id
1 'polypeptide(L)'
;MRIAASIGGEVRGAPMALPAMVEQARQAEADGFPSAWTTHFSRGPDALSIMAVAGTRTSNIELGVGVVPTYPRHPHALAQQAATVQVFCGGRLTLGVGVSHRPVIEGLFGIPYAKPAAHMREFLSVLVPLLREGNVSFRGKFYTVEGGFSVLDTSPVRVLVGALSPKMIQVAGELADGSVTWLAGPRTLEAGPRALTPGL
;
A
#
# COMPACT_ATOMS: atom_id res chain seq x y z
N MET A 1 22.46 0.50 -0.51
CA MET A 1 21.15 1.20 -0.40
C MET A 1 20.45 1.04 -1.74
N ARG A 2 19.16 0.63 -1.74
CA ARG A 2 18.35 0.57 -2.96
C ARG A 2 17.65 1.92 -3.15
N ILE A 3 17.73 2.50 -4.35
CA ILE A 3 17.08 3.78 -4.69
C ILE A 3 15.91 3.46 -5.62
N ALA A 4 14.72 3.94 -5.29
CA ALA A 4 13.51 3.77 -6.08
C ALA A 4 13.23 4.98 -6.97
N ALA A 5 12.65 4.76 -8.14
CA ALA A 5 12.08 5.84 -8.94
C ALA A 5 10.69 6.22 -8.41
N SER A 6 10.39 7.52 -8.34
CA SER A 6 9.02 8.00 -8.13
C SER A 6 8.37 8.25 -9.48
N ILE A 7 7.19 7.67 -9.70
CA ILE A 7 6.41 7.87 -10.92
C ILE A 7 5.14 8.65 -10.62
N GLY A 8 4.71 9.46 -11.56
CA GLY A 8 3.63 10.42 -11.37
C GLY A 8 4.11 11.75 -10.83
N GLY A 9 3.18 12.61 -10.48
CA GLY A 9 3.45 13.97 -10.01
C GLY A 9 2.85 15.03 -10.93
N GLU A 10 3.33 16.25 -10.78
CA GLU A 10 2.92 17.39 -11.60
C GLU A 10 4.01 17.75 -12.60
N VAL A 11 3.62 18.08 -13.80
CA VAL A 11 4.50 18.67 -14.81
C VAL A 11 4.04 20.12 -15.05
N ARG A 12 4.87 21.08 -14.67
CA ARG A 12 4.56 22.53 -14.78
C ARG A 12 3.25 22.94 -14.08
N GLY A 13 2.97 22.32 -12.91
CA GLY A 13 1.76 22.60 -12.13
C GLY A 13 0.48 21.92 -12.62
N ALA A 14 0.56 21.03 -13.62
CA ALA A 14 -0.55 20.22 -14.08
C ALA A 14 -0.34 18.73 -13.73
N PRO A 15 -1.41 17.98 -13.41
CA PRO A 15 -1.32 16.55 -13.20
C PRO A 15 -0.77 15.84 -14.43
N MET A 16 0.08 14.83 -14.21
CA MET A 16 0.64 14.04 -15.30
C MET A 16 -0.43 13.15 -15.94
N ALA A 17 -0.41 13.02 -17.25
CA ALA A 17 -1.28 12.11 -17.98
C ALA A 17 -0.99 10.64 -17.60
N LEU A 18 -2.02 9.81 -17.44
CA LEU A 18 -1.86 8.41 -17.02
C LEU A 18 -0.94 7.59 -17.93
N PRO A 19 -0.99 7.70 -19.27
CA PRO A 19 -0.05 7.01 -20.14
C PRO A 19 1.42 7.41 -19.88
N ALA A 20 1.68 8.67 -19.52
CA ALA A 20 3.02 9.13 -19.19
C ALA A 20 3.54 8.53 -17.87
N MET A 21 2.67 8.28 -16.90
CA MET A 21 3.05 7.59 -15.66
C MET A 21 3.47 6.14 -15.93
N VAL A 22 2.76 5.44 -16.81
CA VAL A 22 3.12 4.09 -17.23
C VAL A 22 4.46 4.09 -17.98
N GLU A 23 4.68 5.07 -18.85
CA GLU A 23 5.96 5.22 -19.57
C GLU A 23 7.12 5.54 -18.62
N GLN A 24 6.90 6.33 -17.57
CA GLN A 24 7.91 6.55 -16.52
C GLN A 24 8.31 5.24 -15.81
N ALA A 25 7.36 4.33 -15.54
CA ALA A 25 7.67 3.03 -14.94
C ALA A 25 8.55 2.19 -15.89
N ARG A 26 8.22 2.19 -17.18
CA ARG A 26 9.01 1.51 -18.22
C ARG A 26 10.42 2.12 -18.35
N GLN A 27 10.52 3.43 -18.34
CA GLN A 27 11.80 4.12 -18.39
C GLN A 27 12.66 3.84 -17.14
N ALA A 28 12.04 3.85 -15.95
CA ALA A 28 12.72 3.51 -14.71
C ALA A 28 13.31 2.08 -14.73
N GLU A 29 12.59 1.13 -15.34
CA GLU A 29 13.13 -0.22 -15.57
C GLU A 29 14.32 -0.20 -16.53
N ALA A 30 14.21 0.51 -17.64
CA ALA A 30 15.29 0.63 -18.64
C ALA A 30 16.54 1.31 -18.05
N ASP A 31 16.36 2.27 -17.16
CA ASP A 31 17.42 2.98 -16.43
C ASP A 31 18.04 2.14 -15.27
N GLY A 32 17.52 0.92 -15.04
CA GLY A 32 18.05 -0.01 -14.02
C GLY A 32 17.61 0.27 -12.59
N PHE A 33 16.55 1.04 -12.35
CA PHE A 33 15.99 1.20 -11.02
C PHE A 33 15.39 -0.13 -10.53
N PRO A 34 15.64 -0.52 -9.26
CA PRO A 34 15.12 -1.77 -8.70
C PRO A 34 13.60 -1.71 -8.42
N SER A 35 13.03 -0.51 -8.26
CA SER A 35 11.60 -0.31 -8.01
C SER A 35 11.10 1.05 -8.49
N ALA A 36 9.83 1.10 -8.87
CA ALA A 36 9.10 2.32 -9.20
C ALA A 36 7.86 2.45 -8.31
N TRP A 37 7.66 3.63 -7.73
CA TRP A 37 6.62 3.89 -6.74
C TRP A 37 5.72 5.04 -7.15
N THR A 38 4.41 4.89 -6.96
CA THR A 38 3.46 6.01 -7.07
C THR A 38 2.73 6.25 -5.77
N THR A 39 2.37 7.52 -5.55
CA THR A 39 1.54 7.91 -4.40
C THR A 39 0.06 7.81 -4.78
N HIS A 40 -0.76 7.29 -3.86
CA HIS A 40 -2.21 7.32 -4.01
C HIS A 40 -2.78 8.59 -3.36
N PHE A 41 -3.19 9.55 -4.17
CA PHE A 41 -3.91 10.73 -3.69
C PHE A 41 -5.42 10.50 -3.82
N SER A 42 -6.17 10.77 -2.73
CA SER A 42 -7.64 10.56 -2.69
C SER A 42 -8.43 11.42 -3.69
N ARG A 43 -7.81 12.44 -4.27
CA ARG A 43 -8.41 13.31 -5.32
C ARG A 43 -7.77 13.10 -6.69
N GLY A 44 -6.87 12.13 -6.79
CA GLY A 44 -6.16 11.79 -8.02
C GLY A 44 -6.59 10.44 -8.59
N PRO A 45 -5.86 9.96 -9.59
CA PRO A 45 -6.11 8.66 -10.18
C PRO A 45 -5.82 7.52 -9.21
N ASP A 46 -6.49 6.38 -9.40
CA ASP A 46 -6.27 5.19 -8.60
C ASP A 46 -4.91 4.55 -8.89
N ALA A 47 -4.07 4.49 -7.87
CA ALA A 47 -2.70 4.02 -8.01
C ALA A 47 -2.60 2.53 -8.37
N LEU A 48 -3.49 1.67 -7.87
CA LEU A 48 -3.48 0.25 -8.20
C LEU A 48 -3.86 0.02 -9.67
N SER A 49 -4.80 0.78 -10.20
CA SER A 49 -5.15 0.74 -11.63
C SER A 49 -3.97 1.14 -12.51
N ILE A 50 -3.19 2.16 -12.11
CA ILE A 50 -1.95 2.54 -12.82
C ILE A 50 -0.93 1.40 -12.75
N MET A 51 -0.73 0.79 -11.57
CA MET A 51 0.22 -0.31 -11.40
C MET A 51 -0.17 -1.55 -12.20
N ALA A 52 -1.46 -1.85 -12.36
CA ALA A 52 -1.91 -2.94 -13.22
C ALA A 52 -1.44 -2.72 -14.68
N VAL A 53 -1.62 -1.51 -15.20
CA VAL A 53 -1.17 -1.19 -16.57
C VAL A 53 0.36 -1.17 -16.66
N ALA A 54 1.05 -0.57 -15.69
CA ALA A 54 2.52 -0.55 -15.65
C ALA A 54 3.10 -1.97 -15.58
N GLY A 55 2.45 -2.87 -14.82
CA GLY A 55 2.83 -4.27 -14.71
C GLY A 55 2.87 -5.01 -16.04
N THR A 56 1.90 -4.72 -16.94
CA THR A 56 1.86 -5.29 -18.28
C THR A 56 2.88 -4.69 -19.26
N ARG A 57 3.55 -3.60 -18.88
CA ARG A 57 4.54 -2.87 -19.71
C ARG A 57 5.96 -2.95 -19.17
N THR A 58 6.16 -3.68 -18.07
CA THR A 58 7.45 -3.91 -17.41
C THR A 58 7.63 -5.38 -17.11
N SER A 59 8.86 -5.85 -16.88
CA SER A 59 9.16 -7.27 -16.73
C SER A 59 9.87 -7.61 -15.42
N ASN A 60 10.67 -6.71 -14.85
CA ASN A 60 11.55 -6.99 -13.71
C ASN A 60 11.42 -6.01 -12.54
N ILE A 61 11.08 -4.75 -12.81
CA ILE A 61 11.03 -3.69 -11.81
C ILE A 61 9.91 -3.97 -10.78
N GLU A 62 10.22 -3.84 -9.49
CA GLU A 62 9.20 -3.85 -8.43
C GLU A 62 8.30 -2.63 -8.57
N LEU A 63 6.99 -2.82 -8.46
CA LEU A 63 5.98 -1.77 -8.59
C LEU A 63 5.30 -1.52 -7.25
N GLY A 64 5.45 -0.32 -6.69
CA GLY A 64 4.99 0.02 -5.36
C GLY A 64 3.92 1.11 -5.31
N VAL A 65 3.01 1.00 -4.37
CA VAL A 65 2.03 2.06 -4.04
C VAL A 65 2.27 2.57 -2.62
N GLY A 66 2.43 3.85 -2.47
CA GLY A 66 2.68 4.46 -1.16
C GLY A 66 1.78 5.68 -0.89
N VAL A 67 0.63 5.55 -0.26
CA VAL A 67 -0.10 4.37 0.28
C VAL A 67 -1.58 4.45 -0.07
N VAL A 68 -2.26 3.31 -0.19
CA VAL A 68 -3.72 3.25 -0.40
C VAL A 68 -4.43 3.55 0.92
N PRO A 69 -5.39 4.50 0.97
CA PRO A 69 -6.19 4.80 2.17
C PRO A 69 -7.09 3.63 2.58
N THR A 70 -7.06 3.26 3.86
CA THR A 70 -7.81 2.12 4.39
C THR A 70 -9.27 2.43 4.72
N TYR A 71 -9.58 3.64 5.23
CA TYR A 71 -10.93 3.99 5.66
C TYR A 71 -12.00 3.89 4.56
N PRO A 72 -11.77 4.39 3.32
CA PRO A 72 -12.78 4.31 2.27
C PRO A 72 -12.82 2.96 1.55
N ARG A 73 -12.03 1.97 1.99
CA ARG A 73 -11.92 0.66 1.33
C ARG A 73 -12.16 -0.48 2.31
N HIS A 74 -12.97 -1.44 1.92
CA HIS A 74 -13.10 -2.66 2.69
C HIS A 74 -11.86 -3.55 2.46
N PRO A 75 -11.24 -4.17 3.50
CA PRO A 75 -10.01 -4.95 3.34
C PRO A 75 -10.16 -6.14 2.39
N HIS A 76 -11.32 -6.79 2.34
CA HIS A 76 -11.60 -7.87 1.38
C HIS A 76 -11.59 -7.36 -0.07
N ALA A 77 -12.23 -6.22 -0.34
CA ALA A 77 -12.25 -5.63 -1.69
C ALA A 77 -10.85 -5.19 -2.13
N LEU A 78 -10.05 -4.62 -1.20
CA LEU A 78 -8.66 -4.26 -1.50
C LEU A 78 -7.80 -5.50 -1.72
N ALA A 79 -7.99 -6.58 -0.96
CA ALA A 79 -7.27 -7.83 -1.15
C ALA A 79 -7.53 -8.41 -2.56
N GLN A 80 -8.80 -8.47 -2.97
CA GLN A 80 -9.19 -8.94 -4.29
C GLN A 80 -8.56 -8.09 -5.41
N GLN A 81 -8.61 -6.76 -5.28
CA GLN A 81 -7.99 -5.83 -6.22
C GLN A 81 -6.47 -6.03 -6.29
N ALA A 82 -5.79 -6.09 -5.12
CA ALA A 82 -4.35 -6.24 -5.07
C ALA A 82 -3.87 -7.58 -5.63
N ALA A 83 -4.58 -8.68 -5.36
CA ALA A 83 -4.28 -9.99 -5.93
C ALA A 83 -4.42 -9.99 -7.47
N THR A 84 -5.43 -9.31 -7.99
CA THR A 84 -5.60 -9.14 -9.44
C THR A 84 -4.46 -8.32 -10.05
N VAL A 85 -4.08 -7.20 -9.42
CA VAL A 85 -2.95 -6.38 -9.88
C VAL A 85 -1.62 -7.14 -9.78
N GLN A 86 -1.46 -8.00 -8.76
CA GLN A 86 -0.28 -8.85 -8.60
C GLN A 86 -0.05 -9.76 -9.81
N VAL A 87 -1.11 -10.34 -10.36
CA VAL A 87 -1.04 -11.15 -11.59
C VAL A 87 -0.54 -10.30 -12.77
N PHE A 88 -1.12 -9.12 -13.00
CA PHE A 88 -0.66 -8.21 -14.06
C PHE A 88 0.78 -7.72 -13.85
N CYS A 89 1.23 -7.64 -12.61
CA CYS A 89 2.61 -7.30 -12.26
C CYS A 89 3.56 -8.51 -12.29
N GLY A 90 3.09 -9.73 -12.58
CA GLY A 90 3.92 -10.93 -12.54
C GLY A 90 4.59 -11.16 -11.18
N GLY A 91 3.87 -10.94 -10.08
CA GLY A 91 4.40 -11.13 -8.73
C GLY A 91 5.22 -9.96 -8.15
N ARG A 92 5.28 -8.80 -8.81
CA ARG A 92 6.18 -7.68 -8.48
C ARG A 92 5.51 -6.52 -7.75
N LEU A 93 4.21 -6.65 -7.35
CA LEU A 93 3.50 -5.60 -6.63
C LEU A 93 3.93 -5.53 -5.15
N THR A 94 4.20 -4.33 -4.67
CA THR A 94 4.29 -4.00 -3.24
C THR A 94 3.16 -3.03 -2.89
N LEU A 95 2.25 -3.49 -2.02
CA LEU A 95 1.08 -2.73 -1.58
C LEU A 95 1.37 -1.97 -0.30
N GLY A 96 1.49 -0.65 -0.38
CA GLY A 96 1.46 0.21 0.81
C GLY A 96 0.02 0.59 1.17
N VAL A 97 -0.35 0.44 2.44
CA VAL A 97 -1.64 0.86 3.00
C VAL A 97 -1.44 1.89 4.11
N GLY A 98 -2.39 2.81 4.29
CA GLY A 98 -2.29 3.85 5.30
C GLY A 98 -3.63 4.40 5.73
N VAL A 99 -3.69 5.01 6.91
CA VAL A 99 -4.95 5.58 7.45
C VAL A 99 -5.31 6.94 6.86
N SER A 100 -4.44 7.51 6.00
CA SER A 100 -4.60 8.86 5.46
C SER A 100 -4.65 9.93 6.56
N HIS A 101 -5.27 11.06 6.28
CA HIS A 101 -5.36 12.21 7.20
C HIS A 101 -6.82 12.49 7.57
N ARG A 102 -7.06 12.87 8.84
CA ARG A 102 -8.40 13.18 9.34
C ARG A 102 -9.20 14.13 8.44
N PRO A 103 -8.64 15.28 7.96
CA PRO A 103 -9.39 16.19 7.10
C PRO A 103 -9.83 15.56 5.77
N VAL A 104 -9.07 14.61 5.24
CA VAL A 104 -9.41 13.88 4.02
C VAL A 104 -10.50 12.85 4.31
N ILE A 105 -10.34 12.05 5.35
CA ILE A 105 -11.27 10.96 5.66
C ILE A 105 -12.63 11.52 6.09
N GLU A 106 -12.65 12.53 6.97
CA GLU A 106 -13.90 13.15 7.43
C GLU A 106 -14.49 14.11 6.38
N GLY A 107 -13.65 14.96 5.78
CA GLY A 107 -14.14 16.01 4.88
C GLY A 107 -14.45 15.57 3.46
N LEU A 108 -13.73 14.59 2.90
CA LEU A 108 -13.96 14.09 1.54
C LEU A 108 -14.89 12.88 1.52
N PHE A 109 -14.71 11.94 2.46
CA PHE A 109 -15.44 10.68 2.47
C PHE A 109 -16.60 10.64 3.46
N GLY A 110 -16.70 11.60 4.39
CA GLY A 110 -17.72 11.61 5.44
C GLY A 110 -17.58 10.46 6.45
N ILE A 111 -16.41 9.84 6.54
CA ILE A 111 -16.17 8.68 7.40
C ILE A 111 -15.49 9.16 8.69
N PRO A 112 -15.98 8.77 9.90
CA PRO A 112 -15.35 9.14 11.16
C PRO A 112 -13.91 8.62 11.25
N TYR A 113 -12.95 9.51 11.48
CA TYR A 113 -11.54 9.16 11.69
C TYR A 113 -11.30 8.76 13.14
N ALA A 114 -11.68 7.54 13.51
CA ALA A 114 -11.63 7.04 14.88
C ALA A 114 -10.59 5.93 15.04
N LYS A 115 -9.82 5.97 16.16
CA LYS A 115 -8.90 4.89 16.60
C LYS A 115 -8.01 4.31 15.48
N PRO A 116 -7.20 5.12 14.76
CA PRO A 116 -6.52 4.71 13.53
C PRO A 116 -5.62 3.47 13.70
N ALA A 117 -4.93 3.29 14.82
CA ALA A 117 -4.11 2.11 15.04
C ALA A 117 -4.95 0.82 15.25
N ALA A 118 -6.08 0.92 15.96
CA ALA A 118 -7.00 -0.22 16.11
C ALA A 118 -7.70 -0.56 14.80
N HIS A 119 -8.12 0.45 14.04
CA HIS A 119 -8.66 0.28 12.70
C HIS A 119 -7.65 -0.43 11.78
N MET A 120 -6.39 0.04 11.74
CA MET A 120 -5.34 -0.57 10.92
C MET A 120 -5.07 -2.01 11.33
N ARG A 121 -5.06 -2.31 12.64
CA ARG A 121 -4.86 -3.66 13.15
C ARG A 121 -5.92 -4.62 12.60
N GLU A 122 -7.20 -4.29 12.72
CA GLU A 122 -8.28 -5.11 12.19
C GLU A 122 -8.25 -5.20 10.66
N PHE A 123 -7.93 -4.07 9.99
CA PHE A 123 -7.78 -4.04 8.54
C PHE A 123 -6.72 -5.04 8.05
N LEU A 124 -5.54 -5.06 8.67
CA LEU A 124 -4.46 -5.99 8.33
C LEU A 124 -4.78 -7.43 8.73
N SER A 125 -5.48 -7.63 9.85
CA SER A 125 -5.93 -8.97 10.29
C SER A 125 -6.90 -9.63 9.30
N VAL A 126 -7.52 -8.83 8.42
CA VAL A 126 -8.33 -9.34 7.30
C VAL A 126 -7.53 -9.35 5.99
N LEU A 127 -6.85 -8.25 5.67
CA LEU A 127 -6.15 -8.08 4.39
C LEU A 127 -5.04 -9.11 4.18
N VAL A 128 -4.18 -9.30 5.19
CA VAL A 128 -2.97 -10.12 5.04
C VAL A 128 -3.28 -11.61 4.89
N PRO A 129 -4.16 -12.24 5.69
CA PRO A 129 -4.57 -13.61 5.45
C PRO A 129 -5.21 -13.81 4.07
N LEU A 130 -6.08 -12.91 3.64
CA LEU A 130 -6.68 -12.98 2.30
C LEU A 130 -5.64 -12.95 1.18
N LEU A 131 -4.57 -12.15 1.32
CA LEU A 131 -3.50 -12.07 0.32
C LEU A 131 -2.51 -13.24 0.36
N ARG A 132 -2.37 -13.91 1.50
CA ARG A 132 -1.43 -15.03 1.68
C ARG A 132 -2.09 -16.40 1.53
N GLU A 133 -3.30 -16.54 2.06
CA GLU A 133 -4.01 -17.81 2.22
C GLU A 133 -5.29 -17.88 1.37
N GLY A 134 -5.74 -16.75 0.82
CA GLY A 134 -6.96 -16.65 0.03
C GLY A 134 -8.25 -16.71 0.85
N ASN A 135 -8.16 -16.86 2.17
CA ASN A 135 -9.31 -17.01 3.06
C ASN A 135 -9.08 -16.35 4.42
N VAL A 136 -10.16 -15.95 5.10
CA VAL A 136 -10.11 -15.40 6.46
C VAL A 136 -11.42 -15.66 7.20
N SER A 137 -11.32 -15.91 8.51
CA SER A 137 -12.43 -15.81 9.46
C SER A 137 -12.04 -14.80 10.52
N PHE A 138 -12.67 -13.64 10.52
CA PHE A 138 -12.34 -12.53 11.41
C PHE A 138 -13.61 -11.84 11.91
N ARG A 139 -13.68 -11.61 13.22
CA ARG A 139 -14.76 -10.85 13.87
C ARG A 139 -14.14 -9.82 14.81
N GLY A 140 -14.27 -8.55 14.45
CA GLY A 140 -13.77 -7.41 15.21
C GLY A 140 -14.80 -6.31 15.40
N LYS A 141 -14.31 -5.14 15.77
CA LYS A 141 -15.15 -3.97 15.98
C LYS A 141 -15.44 -3.21 14.70
N PHE A 142 -14.46 -3.14 13.79
CA PHE A 142 -14.54 -2.42 12.51
C PHE A 142 -14.94 -3.35 11.38
N TYR A 143 -14.54 -4.63 11.45
CA TYR A 143 -14.76 -5.59 10.38
C TYR A 143 -15.26 -6.92 10.92
N THR A 144 -16.18 -7.53 10.18
CA THR A 144 -16.55 -8.95 10.31
C THR A 144 -16.50 -9.54 8.91
N VAL A 145 -15.60 -10.50 8.70
CA VAL A 145 -15.38 -11.13 7.39
C VAL A 145 -15.26 -12.62 7.56
N GLU A 146 -16.03 -13.37 6.79
CA GLU A 146 -16.03 -14.83 6.77
C GLU A 146 -15.92 -15.29 5.32
N GLY A 147 -14.89 -16.08 5.00
CA GLY A 147 -14.64 -16.59 3.65
C GLY A 147 -13.49 -15.89 2.94
N GLY A 148 -13.39 -16.10 1.63
CA GLY A 148 -12.25 -15.63 0.84
C GLY A 148 -12.59 -15.45 -0.64
N PHE A 149 -11.55 -15.43 -1.45
CA PHE A 149 -11.62 -15.38 -2.91
C PHE A 149 -10.48 -16.19 -3.53
N SER A 150 -10.59 -16.46 -4.81
CA SER A 150 -9.53 -17.07 -5.59
C SER A 150 -9.19 -16.19 -6.80
N VAL A 151 -7.91 -15.96 -7.01
CA VAL A 151 -7.37 -15.36 -8.23
C VAL A 151 -6.32 -16.32 -8.77
N LEU A 152 -6.53 -16.81 -9.99
CA LEU A 152 -5.61 -17.74 -10.63
C LEU A 152 -4.24 -17.06 -10.86
N ASP A 153 -3.16 -17.82 -10.69
CA ASP A 153 -1.78 -17.39 -10.91
C ASP A 153 -1.31 -16.21 -10.03
N THR A 154 -2.04 -15.88 -8.96
CA THR A 154 -1.56 -14.88 -8.00
C THR A 154 -0.49 -15.47 -7.08
N SER A 155 0.45 -14.62 -6.67
CA SER A 155 1.43 -14.90 -5.61
C SER A 155 1.16 -13.99 -4.41
N PRO A 156 1.70 -14.28 -3.21
CA PRO A 156 1.57 -13.41 -2.06
C PRO A 156 2.01 -11.97 -2.37
N VAL A 157 1.17 -10.99 -1.99
CA VAL A 157 1.46 -9.57 -2.15
C VAL A 157 2.21 -9.07 -0.93
N ARG A 158 3.33 -8.40 -1.12
CA ARG A 158 4.05 -7.72 -0.04
C ARG A 158 3.24 -6.52 0.45
N VAL A 159 3.00 -6.43 1.77
CA VAL A 159 2.20 -5.36 2.39
C VAL A 159 3.07 -4.49 3.27
N LEU A 160 3.08 -3.18 3.01
CA LEU A 160 3.73 -2.17 3.85
C LEU A 160 2.69 -1.24 4.46
N VAL A 161 2.98 -0.70 5.64
CA VAL A 161 2.09 0.24 6.34
C VAL A 161 2.72 1.62 6.39
N GLY A 162 1.96 2.64 6.00
CA GLY A 162 2.30 4.04 6.24
C GLY A 162 2.28 4.34 7.75
N ALA A 163 3.45 4.41 8.38
CA ALA A 163 3.56 4.48 9.82
C ALA A 163 4.57 5.53 10.27
N LEU A 164 4.12 6.45 11.16
CA LEU A 164 4.98 7.45 11.80
C LEU A 164 4.89 7.41 13.34
N SER A 165 3.74 6.98 13.89
CA SER A 165 3.57 6.88 15.35
C SER A 165 4.07 5.52 15.87
N PRO A 166 4.57 5.44 17.12
CA PRO A 166 5.03 4.18 17.71
C PRO A 166 3.99 3.05 17.64
N LYS A 167 2.72 3.36 17.94
CA LYS A 167 1.64 2.37 17.87
C LYS A 167 1.40 1.85 16.45
N MET A 168 1.51 2.70 15.43
CA MET A 168 1.33 2.28 14.05
C MET A 168 2.53 1.46 13.55
N ILE A 169 3.75 1.84 13.95
CA ILE A 169 4.97 1.09 13.68
C ILE A 169 4.90 -0.31 14.30
N GLN A 170 4.41 -0.40 15.55
CA GLN A 170 4.18 -1.69 16.21
C GLN A 170 3.18 -2.56 15.41
N VAL A 171 2.05 -1.99 15.01
CA VAL A 171 1.05 -2.71 14.19
C VAL A 171 1.67 -3.20 12.87
N ALA A 172 2.49 -2.37 12.21
CA ALA A 172 3.18 -2.73 10.99
C ALA A 172 4.15 -3.91 11.21
N GLY A 173 4.93 -3.88 12.28
CA GLY A 173 5.89 -4.94 12.60
C GLY A 173 5.24 -6.28 12.99
N GLU A 174 4.06 -6.24 13.60
CA GLU A 174 3.33 -7.43 14.02
C GLU A 174 2.55 -8.11 12.87
N LEU A 175 2.01 -7.32 11.93
CA LEU A 175 0.99 -7.79 10.99
C LEU A 175 1.33 -7.59 9.50
N ALA A 176 2.40 -6.85 9.17
CA ALA A 176 2.77 -6.56 7.79
C ALA A 176 4.24 -6.91 7.51
N ASP A 177 4.67 -6.74 6.27
CA ASP A 177 6.05 -7.03 5.85
C ASP A 177 7.01 -5.86 6.15
N GLY A 178 6.48 -4.74 6.66
CA GLY A 178 7.26 -3.57 7.05
C GLY A 178 6.46 -2.28 7.04
N SER A 179 7.18 -1.16 7.11
CA SER A 179 6.60 0.18 7.07
C SER A 179 7.19 1.03 5.96
N VAL A 180 6.41 2.02 5.50
CA VAL A 180 6.85 3.08 4.61
C VAL A 180 6.61 4.42 5.28
N THR A 181 7.57 5.34 5.17
CA THR A 181 7.51 6.68 5.74
C THR A 181 7.53 7.72 4.63
N TRP A 182 6.93 8.90 4.89
CA TRP A 182 6.97 10.03 3.98
C TRP A 182 7.75 11.17 4.61
N LEU A 183 8.80 11.65 3.92
CA LEU A 183 9.66 12.75 4.36
C LEU A 183 10.17 12.61 5.81
N ALA A 184 10.50 11.38 6.21
CA ALA A 184 10.99 11.08 7.55
C ALA A 184 12.49 11.35 7.66
N GLY A 185 12.90 12.05 8.71
CA GLY A 185 14.31 12.26 9.02
C GLY A 185 14.97 11.04 9.67
N PRO A 186 16.33 11.03 9.76
CA PRO A 186 17.07 9.90 10.34
C PRO A 186 16.60 9.48 11.74
N ARG A 187 16.27 10.43 12.61
CA ARG A 187 15.76 10.15 13.97
C ARG A 187 14.45 9.35 13.98
N THR A 188 13.57 9.58 13.01
CA THR A 188 12.32 8.82 12.87
C THR A 188 12.62 7.37 12.45
N LEU A 189 13.58 7.18 11.56
CA LEU A 189 14.00 5.86 11.10
C LEU A 189 14.71 5.07 12.20
N GLU A 190 15.54 5.71 13.01
CA GLU A 190 16.21 5.09 14.17
C GLU A 190 15.21 4.67 15.27
N ALA A 191 14.14 5.43 15.48
CA ALA A 191 13.12 5.11 16.45
C ALA A 191 12.22 3.93 16.01
N GLY A 192 12.11 3.67 14.71
CA GLY A 192 11.31 2.59 14.13
C GLY A 192 11.68 1.20 14.66
N PRO A 193 12.95 0.75 14.56
CA PRO A 193 13.39 -0.54 15.08
C PRO A 193 13.18 -0.71 16.59
N ARG A 194 13.39 0.36 17.38
CA ARG A 194 13.16 0.34 18.84
C ARG A 194 11.69 0.18 19.22
N ALA A 195 10.77 0.68 18.38
CA ALA A 195 9.34 0.51 18.60
C ALA A 195 8.86 -0.92 18.23
N LEU A 196 9.65 -1.66 17.46
CA LEU A 196 9.38 -3.06 17.07
C LEU A 196 9.91 -4.07 18.08
N THR A 197 10.76 -3.64 19.03
CA THR A 197 11.33 -4.51 20.07
C THR A 197 10.70 -4.15 21.43
N PRO A 198 9.64 -4.84 21.88
CA PRO A 198 9.12 -4.64 23.24
C PRO A 198 10.15 -5.22 24.24
N GLY A 199 10.78 -4.37 25.02
CA GLY A 199 11.50 -4.77 26.22
C GLY A 199 12.90 -5.39 25.99
N LEU A 200 13.85 -4.62 25.41
CA LEU A 200 15.27 -4.72 25.73
C LEU A 200 15.69 -3.57 26.63
#